data_863f33c207ea3eb7b51726caf5e289da
#
_entry.id   863f33c207ea3eb7b51726caf5e289da
#
_cell.length_a   1.000
_cell.length_b   1.000
_cell.length_c   1.000
_cell.angle_alpha   90.00
_cell.angle_beta   90.00
_cell.angle_gamma   90.00
#
_symmetry.space_group_name_H-M   'P 1'
#
loop_
_entity.id
_entity.type
_entity.pdbx_description
1 polymer ?
#
loop_
_entity_poly.entity_id
_entity_poly.type
_entity_poly.pdbx_seq_one_letter_code
_entity_poly.pdbx_strand_id
1 'polypeptide(L)'
;MFVSSCYSIPEKNTNKIAQDRNGGVIDGFPAGITIDEEFVQQELNRRRPGQSILTTARKEADKVEFLSGIFEGKSTGCPIGFIVWNENQHSNDYNNLKNVYRPSHADYTYTVKYGIRDHRGGGRSSARETVSRVVAGALAKLALRQLGISITAYTSQVGAIKLEGTYSDYDLDLIETNDVRCPDPEKAKEMADLIYKVKGEGDTIGGTLTCVIKGCPIGLGQPVFGKLHAALGNAMLSINAAKAFEYGEGFKGLKMKGSE
;
A
#
# COMPACT_ATOMS: atom_id res chain seq x y z
N MET A 1 -17.99 6.16 -2.26
CA MET A 1 -17.56 4.97 -1.50
C MET A 1 -16.50 5.44 -0.51
N PHE A 2 -16.84 5.50 0.76
CA PHE A 2 -15.87 5.87 1.79
C PHE A 2 -15.29 4.57 2.35
N VAL A 3 -14.03 4.29 2.04
CA VAL A 3 -13.25 3.41 2.90
C VAL A 3 -12.88 4.26 4.12
N SER A 4 -13.82 4.41 5.05
CA SER A 4 -13.52 5.09 6.29
C SER A 4 -12.77 4.12 7.18
N SER A 5 -11.51 4.44 7.36
CA SER A 5 -10.62 3.95 8.40
C SER A 5 -10.49 2.43 8.54
N CYS A 6 -9.35 1.90 8.08
CA CYS A 6 -8.79 0.69 8.67
C CYS A 6 -8.50 0.96 10.15
N TYR A 7 -9.39 0.53 11.03
CA TYR A 7 -9.12 0.49 12.46
C TYR A 7 -8.42 -0.84 12.77
N SER A 8 -7.26 -0.80 13.40
CA SER A 8 -6.79 -1.97 14.11
C SER A 8 -7.71 -2.16 15.31
N ILE A 9 -8.21 -3.36 15.47
CA ILE A 9 -9.08 -3.73 16.60
C ILE A 9 -8.29 -3.50 17.90
N PRO A 10 -8.73 -2.60 18.80
CA PRO A 10 -8.08 -2.47 20.10
C PRO A 10 -8.52 -3.65 20.97
N GLU A 11 -7.61 -4.50 21.39
CA GLU A 11 -7.90 -5.50 22.39
C GLU A 11 -7.64 -4.97 23.80
N LYS A 12 -8.65 -5.21 24.66
CA LYS A 12 -8.48 -5.17 26.11
C LYS A 12 -7.71 -6.42 26.52
N ASN A 13 -6.53 -6.22 27.11
CA ASN A 13 -5.68 -7.25 27.74
C ASN A 13 -5.00 -8.25 26.81
N THR A 14 -3.83 -7.92 26.35
CA THR A 14 -2.59 -8.71 26.47
C THR A 14 -1.45 -8.01 25.73
N ASN A 15 -0.27 -7.97 26.32
CA ASN A 15 0.96 -7.37 25.76
C ASN A 15 1.53 -8.12 24.54
N LYS A 16 0.79 -9.07 23.95
CA LYS A 16 1.21 -9.90 22.82
C LYS A 16 0.51 -9.58 21.49
N ILE A 17 -0.68 -9.00 21.51
CA ILE A 17 -1.64 -9.10 20.38
C ILE A 17 -1.38 -8.13 19.23
N ALA A 18 -0.91 -6.92 19.48
CA ALA A 18 -0.63 -5.95 18.43
C ALA A 18 0.57 -6.33 17.53
N GLN A 19 1.29 -7.34 17.89
CA GLN A 19 2.51 -7.81 17.21
C GLN A 19 2.27 -9.06 16.36
N ASP A 20 1.34 -9.92 16.79
CA ASP A 20 1.11 -11.23 16.18
C ASP A 20 0.12 -11.17 15.00
N ARG A 21 -0.53 -10.02 14.78
CA ARG A 21 -1.56 -9.85 13.75
C ARG A 21 -1.75 -8.41 13.31
N ASN A 22 -2.21 -8.26 12.07
CA ASN A 22 -2.76 -7.01 11.56
C ASN A 22 -4.22 -7.26 11.19
N GLY A 23 -5.07 -6.29 11.39
CA GLY A 23 -6.47 -6.41 11.04
C GLY A 23 -7.09 -5.06 10.78
N GLY A 24 -8.32 -5.08 10.33
CA GLY A 24 -9.08 -3.88 10.03
C GLY A 24 -10.56 -4.15 9.95
N VAL A 25 -11.30 -3.06 9.87
CA VAL A 25 -12.72 -3.05 9.57
C VAL A 25 -12.95 -2.16 8.37
N ILE A 26 -13.66 -2.66 7.37
CA ILE A 26 -14.08 -1.93 6.20
C ILE A 26 -15.55 -1.63 6.36
N ASP A 27 -15.88 -0.36 6.47
CA ASP A 27 -17.26 0.10 6.62
C ASP A 27 -17.75 0.78 5.33
N GLY A 28 -19.07 0.77 5.11
CA GLY A 28 -19.68 1.35 3.92
C GLY A 28 -19.43 0.55 2.63
N PHE A 29 -19.04 -0.72 2.72
CA PHE A 29 -18.89 -1.58 1.55
C PHE A 29 -20.28 -2.01 1.04
N PRO A 30 -20.56 -1.91 -0.29
CA PRO A 30 -21.87 -2.24 -0.84
C PRO A 30 -22.26 -3.70 -0.60
N ALA A 31 -23.54 -3.96 -0.33
CA ALA A 31 -24.08 -5.32 -0.25
C ALA A 31 -24.13 -6.01 -1.62
N GLY A 32 -24.05 -7.34 -1.62
CA GLY A 32 -24.26 -8.16 -2.81
C GLY A 32 -23.04 -8.30 -3.75
N ILE A 33 -21.89 -7.68 -3.39
CA ILE A 33 -20.65 -7.86 -4.15
C ILE A 33 -20.08 -9.25 -3.86
N THR A 34 -19.79 -10.03 -4.91
CA THR A 34 -19.07 -11.29 -4.77
C THR A 34 -17.66 -11.04 -4.27
N ILE A 35 -17.31 -11.68 -3.16
CA ILE A 35 -15.99 -11.60 -2.56
C ILE A 35 -15.15 -12.78 -3.08
N ASP A 36 -14.28 -12.47 -4.01
CA ASP A 36 -13.27 -13.40 -4.52
C ASP A 36 -12.08 -13.40 -3.55
N GLU A 37 -12.09 -14.32 -2.61
CA GLU A 37 -11.04 -14.44 -1.59
C GLU A 37 -9.69 -14.82 -2.20
N GLU A 38 -9.68 -15.56 -3.30
CA GLU A 38 -8.45 -15.92 -4.02
C GLU A 38 -7.82 -14.66 -4.64
N PHE A 39 -8.62 -13.80 -5.25
CA PHE A 39 -8.14 -12.52 -5.75
C PHE A 39 -7.58 -11.64 -4.62
N VAL A 40 -8.25 -11.58 -3.47
CA VAL A 40 -7.74 -10.82 -2.32
C VAL A 40 -6.39 -11.39 -1.86
N GLN A 41 -6.27 -12.72 -1.82
CA GLN A 41 -5.02 -13.37 -1.44
C GLN A 41 -3.91 -13.14 -2.48
N GLN A 42 -4.23 -13.10 -3.77
CA GLN A 42 -3.27 -12.76 -4.83
C GLN A 42 -2.72 -11.34 -4.66
N GLU A 43 -3.56 -10.36 -4.36
CA GLU A 43 -3.13 -8.98 -4.06
C GLU A 43 -2.21 -8.93 -2.82
N LEU A 44 -2.51 -9.72 -1.79
CA LEU A 44 -1.63 -9.86 -0.62
C LEU A 44 -0.29 -10.55 -0.98
N ASN A 45 -0.32 -11.58 -1.82
CA ASN A 45 0.88 -12.25 -2.30
C ASN A 45 1.80 -11.30 -3.06
N ARG A 46 1.27 -10.34 -3.82
CA ARG A 46 2.05 -9.29 -4.49
C ARG A 46 2.75 -8.35 -3.50
N ARG A 47 2.22 -8.21 -2.29
CA ARG A 47 2.76 -7.33 -1.25
C ARG A 47 3.69 -8.06 -0.29
N ARG A 48 3.49 -9.34 -0.02
CA ARG A 48 4.20 -10.07 1.04
C ARG A 48 5.73 -9.93 0.93
N PRO A 49 6.47 -9.94 2.07
CA PRO A 49 7.93 -9.92 2.05
C PRO A 49 8.50 -11.26 1.54
N GLY A 50 9.76 -11.25 1.09
CA GLY A 50 10.47 -12.47 0.67
C GLY A 50 10.11 -12.97 -0.72
N GLN A 51 9.55 -12.13 -1.61
CA GLN A 51 9.20 -12.49 -2.99
C GLN A 51 10.42 -12.52 -3.91
N SER A 52 11.40 -11.69 -3.63
CA SER A 52 12.60 -11.57 -4.44
C SER A 52 13.80 -11.19 -3.58
N ILE A 53 14.98 -11.29 -4.19
CA ILE A 53 16.24 -10.89 -3.57
C ILE A 53 16.34 -9.38 -3.32
N LEU A 54 15.52 -8.58 -4.01
CA LEU A 54 15.40 -7.12 -3.80
C LEU A 54 14.62 -6.78 -2.54
N THR A 55 13.81 -7.70 -2.03
CA THR A 55 12.98 -7.50 -0.84
C THR A 55 13.67 -7.98 0.44
N THR A 56 13.02 -7.83 1.58
CA THR A 56 13.51 -8.36 2.86
C THR A 56 13.52 -9.89 2.85
N ALA A 57 14.45 -10.50 3.60
CA ALA A 57 14.57 -11.94 3.74
C ALA A 57 13.42 -12.59 4.58
N ARG A 58 12.55 -11.79 5.19
CA ARG A 58 11.39 -12.31 5.94
C ARG A 58 10.46 -13.07 5.00
N LYS A 59 9.90 -14.17 5.48
CA LYS A 59 8.87 -14.94 4.79
C LYS A 59 7.61 -14.92 5.62
N GLU A 60 6.54 -14.36 5.08
CA GLU A 60 5.22 -14.29 5.70
C GLU A 60 4.19 -14.85 4.71
N ALA A 61 3.23 -15.60 5.18
CA ALA A 61 2.15 -16.09 4.34
C ALA A 61 1.14 -14.97 4.00
N ASP A 62 1.01 -13.98 4.88
CA ASP A 62 0.03 -12.88 4.78
C ASP A 62 -1.39 -13.38 4.45
N LYS A 63 -1.79 -14.52 5.05
CA LYS A 63 -3.11 -15.10 4.80
C LYS A 63 -4.17 -14.24 5.49
N VAL A 64 -5.16 -13.79 4.71
CA VAL A 64 -6.32 -13.08 5.24
C VAL A 64 -7.38 -14.05 5.76
N GLU A 65 -8.01 -13.66 6.86
CA GLU A 65 -9.18 -14.32 7.42
C GLU A 65 -10.27 -13.28 7.64
N PHE A 66 -11.44 -13.48 7.03
CA PHE A 66 -12.59 -12.60 7.21
C PHE A 66 -13.41 -13.04 8.41
N LEU A 67 -13.76 -12.09 9.26
CA LEU A 67 -14.42 -12.33 10.55
C LEU A 67 -15.91 -11.95 10.52
N SER A 68 -16.30 -11.03 9.63
CA SER A 68 -17.69 -10.55 9.52
C SER A 68 -17.96 -9.88 8.18
N GLY A 69 -19.22 -9.57 7.90
CA GLY A 69 -19.63 -8.77 6.74
C GLY A 69 -19.70 -9.56 5.42
N ILE A 70 -19.47 -10.87 5.44
CA ILE A 70 -19.56 -11.77 4.28
C ILE A 70 -20.47 -12.94 4.64
N PHE A 71 -21.39 -13.28 3.73
CA PHE A 71 -22.26 -14.43 3.83
C PHE A 71 -22.42 -15.09 2.45
N GLU A 72 -22.21 -16.40 2.36
CA GLU A 72 -22.26 -17.19 1.11
C GLU A 72 -21.42 -16.56 -0.02
N GLY A 73 -20.19 -16.08 0.32
CA GLY A 73 -19.26 -15.47 -0.64
C GLY A 73 -19.67 -14.08 -1.14
N LYS A 74 -20.65 -13.43 -0.51
CA LYS A 74 -21.08 -12.07 -0.86
C LYS A 74 -21.03 -11.13 0.33
N SER A 75 -20.76 -9.86 0.05
CA SER A 75 -20.84 -8.81 1.07
C SER A 75 -22.27 -8.59 1.52
N THR A 76 -22.47 -8.39 2.83
CA THR A 76 -23.81 -8.19 3.43
C THR A 76 -24.22 -6.72 3.53
N GLY A 77 -23.30 -5.76 3.28
CA GLY A 77 -23.50 -4.35 3.56
C GLY A 77 -23.15 -3.94 5.01
N CYS A 78 -22.95 -4.92 5.89
CA CYS A 78 -22.41 -4.68 7.22
C CYS A 78 -20.88 -4.53 7.17
N PRO A 79 -20.26 -3.96 8.22
CA PRO A 79 -18.81 -3.83 8.29
C PRO A 79 -18.09 -5.18 8.12
N ILE A 80 -17.10 -5.20 7.22
CA ILE A 80 -16.26 -6.38 6.96
C ILE A 80 -15.05 -6.31 7.88
N GLY A 81 -15.02 -7.18 8.89
CA GLY A 81 -13.87 -7.37 9.75
C GLY A 81 -12.92 -8.41 9.17
N PHE A 82 -11.61 -8.18 9.28
CA PHE A 82 -10.61 -9.14 8.82
C PHE A 82 -9.35 -9.11 9.69
N ILE A 83 -8.58 -10.18 9.61
CA ILE A 83 -7.29 -10.34 10.28
C ILE A 83 -6.27 -10.98 9.33
N VAL A 84 -5.01 -10.60 9.48
CA VAL A 84 -3.84 -11.21 8.83
C VAL A 84 -2.81 -11.53 9.91
N TRP A 85 -2.47 -12.80 10.05
CA TRP A 85 -1.52 -13.26 11.06
C TRP A 85 -0.08 -12.90 10.69
N ASN A 86 0.73 -12.62 11.72
CA ASN A 86 2.16 -12.34 11.59
C ASN A 86 2.93 -13.53 12.18
N GLU A 87 3.51 -14.37 11.33
CA GLU A 87 4.10 -15.64 11.74
C GLU A 87 5.58 -15.51 12.18
N ASN A 88 6.29 -14.50 11.67
CA ASN A 88 7.74 -14.33 11.83
C ASN A 88 8.12 -13.09 12.66
N GLN A 89 7.43 -12.87 13.77
CA GLN A 89 7.78 -11.76 14.64
C GLN A 89 8.76 -12.20 15.75
N HIS A 90 9.87 -11.47 15.88
CA HIS A 90 10.86 -11.63 16.94
C HIS A 90 10.93 -10.35 17.78
N SER A 91 10.10 -10.26 18.83
CA SER A 91 10.00 -9.07 19.71
C SER A 91 11.33 -8.73 20.38
N ASN A 92 12.19 -9.73 20.63
CA ASN A 92 13.48 -9.56 21.30
C ASN A 92 14.49 -8.76 20.47
N ASP A 93 14.35 -8.74 19.14
CA ASP A 93 15.23 -8.00 18.23
C ASP A 93 15.13 -6.48 18.41
N TYR A 94 14.11 -6.00 19.12
CA TYR A 94 13.83 -4.58 19.30
C TYR A 94 14.18 -4.05 20.70
N ASN A 95 14.73 -4.86 21.59
CA ASN A 95 15.04 -4.45 22.97
C ASN A 95 16.05 -3.30 23.04
N ASN A 96 17.01 -3.25 22.13
CA ASN A 96 17.98 -2.17 21.99
C ASN A 96 17.34 -0.82 21.58
N LEU A 97 16.14 -0.85 21.01
CA LEU A 97 15.42 0.32 20.54
C LEU A 97 14.53 0.96 21.63
N LYS A 98 14.47 0.36 22.84
CA LYS A 98 13.60 0.84 23.92
C LYS A 98 13.88 2.30 24.28
N ASN A 99 15.15 2.68 24.33
CA ASN A 99 15.59 4.00 24.81
C ASN A 99 16.20 4.87 23.71
N VAL A 100 16.12 4.44 22.43
CA VAL A 100 16.64 5.18 21.29
C VAL A 100 15.57 5.33 20.20
N TYR A 101 15.73 6.33 19.35
CA TYR A 101 14.82 6.56 18.23
C TYR A 101 15.54 6.29 16.92
N ARG A 102 14.86 5.58 16.03
CA ARG A 102 15.39 5.32 14.68
C ARG A 102 15.28 6.58 13.82
N PRO A 103 16.33 6.99 13.11
CA PRO A 103 16.24 8.06 12.13
C PRO A 103 15.16 7.77 11.07
N SER A 104 14.43 8.79 10.64
CA SER A 104 13.35 8.71 9.65
C SER A 104 12.19 7.76 10.00
N HIS A 105 12.11 7.28 11.24
CA HIS A 105 11.02 6.49 11.76
C HIS A 105 10.11 7.32 12.68
N ALA A 106 8.83 6.95 12.80
CA ALA A 106 7.88 7.68 13.63
C ALA A 106 8.05 7.47 15.15
N ASP A 107 9.10 6.82 15.60
CA ASP A 107 9.37 6.51 17.01
C ASP A 107 9.31 7.76 17.91
N TYR A 108 10.04 8.81 17.51
CA TYR A 108 10.11 10.07 18.24
C TYR A 108 8.75 10.78 18.28
N THR A 109 8.12 10.93 17.13
CA THR A 109 6.83 11.62 17.01
C THR A 109 5.72 10.92 17.81
N TYR A 110 5.69 9.60 17.81
CA TYR A 110 4.74 8.83 18.62
C TYR A 110 4.98 9.03 20.13
N THR A 111 6.24 9.00 20.56
CA THR A 111 6.58 9.25 21.98
C THR A 111 6.17 10.66 22.39
N VAL A 112 6.48 11.66 21.58
CA VAL A 112 6.14 13.07 21.93
C VAL A 112 4.64 13.30 21.90
N LYS A 113 3.93 12.72 20.91
CA LYS A 113 2.49 12.94 20.74
C LYS A 113 1.64 12.19 21.78
N TYR A 114 2.00 10.94 22.08
CA TYR A 114 1.17 10.05 22.90
C TYR A 114 1.77 9.74 24.27
N GLY A 115 2.99 10.18 24.58
CA GLY A 115 3.69 9.88 25.82
C GLY A 115 4.20 8.44 25.93
N ILE A 116 3.81 7.57 25.01
CA ILE A 116 4.13 6.13 24.99
C ILE A 116 4.28 5.63 23.55
N ARG A 117 5.16 4.67 23.34
CA ARG A 117 5.26 3.89 22.10
C ARG A 117 5.51 2.42 22.39
N ASP A 118 5.04 1.54 21.54
CA ASP A 118 5.48 0.17 21.53
C ASP A 118 6.78 0.05 20.70
N HIS A 119 7.91 -0.12 21.40
CA HIS A 119 9.23 -0.24 20.78
C HIS A 119 9.47 -1.61 20.12
N ARG A 120 8.63 -2.62 20.43
CA ARG A 120 8.79 -4.02 20.00
C ARG A 120 8.26 -4.29 18.60
N GLY A 121 8.52 -3.42 17.64
CA GLY A 121 8.10 -3.57 16.25
C GLY A 121 7.33 -2.38 15.71
N GLY A 122 7.07 -1.35 16.54
CA GLY A 122 6.51 -0.07 16.13
C GLY A 122 5.00 -0.02 15.98
N GLY A 123 4.29 -1.12 16.13
CA GLY A 123 2.83 -1.14 16.03
C GLY A 123 2.33 -0.45 14.75
N ARG A 124 1.48 0.57 14.88
CA ARG A 124 0.94 1.36 13.76
C ARG A 124 1.96 2.22 13.02
N SER A 125 3.10 2.50 13.62
CA SER A 125 4.20 3.20 12.93
C SER A 125 5.02 2.28 12.04
N SER A 126 4.79 0.97 12.11
CA SER A 126 5.42 -0.03 11.25
C SER A 126 4.82 -0.02 9.84
N ALA A 127 5.67 -0.16 8.82
CA ALA A 127 5.22 -0.36 7.43
C ALA A 127 4.39 -1.64 7.25
N ARG A 128 4.40 -2.56 8.21
CA ARG A 128 3.56 -3.76 8.24
C ARG A 128 2.05 -3.43 8.22
N GLU A 129 1.63 -2.27 8.75
CA GLU A 129 0.22 -1.84 8.72
C GLU A 129 -0.35 -1.75 7.29
N THR A 130 0.50 -1.60 6.27
CA THR A 130 0.09 -1.54 4.86
C THR A 130 -0.57 -2.83 4.37
N VAL A 131 -0.40 -3.96 5.06
CA VAL A 131 -1.12 -5.20 4.74
C VAL A 131 -2.64 -4.99 4.81
N SER A 132 -3.12 -4.24 5.81
CA SER A 132 -4.54 -3.92 5.95
C SER A 132 -5.05 -3.02 4.81
N ARG A 133 -4.20 -2.12 4.30
CA ARG A 133 -4.54 -1.29 3.13
C ARG A 133 -4.67 -2.14 1.87
N VAL A 134 -3.86 -3.18 1.72
CA VAL A 134 -3.93 -4.08 0.56
C VAL A 134 -5.22 -4.91 0.61
N VAL A 135 -5.62 -5.44 1.77
CA VAL A 135 -6.91 -6.12 1.91
C VAL A 135 -8.07 -5.20 1.52
N ALA A 136 -8.10 -3.99 2.10
CA ALA A 136 -9.15 -3.01 1.78
C ALA A 136 -9.13 -2.60 0.30
N GLY A 137 -7.94 -2.42 -0.28
CA GLY A 137 -7.75 -2.10 -1.69
C GLY A 137 -8.20 -3.21 -2.62
N ALA A 138 -7.95 -4.47 -2.28
CA ALA A 138 -8.41 -5.64 -3.04
C ALA A 138 -9.95 -5.72 -3.06
N LEU A 139 -10.60 -5.56 -1.90
CA LEU A 139 -12.06 -5.49 -1.84
C LEU A 139 -12.61 -4.29 -2.63
N ALA A 140 -11.98 -3.12 -2.50
CA ALA A 140 -12.36 -1.95 -3.29
C ALA A 140 -12.24 -2.20 -4.81
N LYS A 141 -11.20 -2.90 -5.27
CA LYS A 141 -11.08 -3.31 -6.68
C LYS A 141 -12.23 -4.21 -7.13
N LEU A 142 -12.68 -5.16 -6.30
CA LEU A 142 -13.85 -6.01 -6.63
C LEU A 142 -15.12 -5.16 -6.82
N ALA A 143 -15.37 -4.18 -5.96
CA ALA A 143 -16.50 -3.28 -6.11
C ALA A 143 -16.36 -2.35 -7.33
N LEU A 144 -15.18 -1.80 -7.57
CA LEU A 144 -14.92 -0.89 -8.69
C LEU A 144 -15.02 -1.59 -10.05
N ARG A 145 -14.66 -2.87 -10.14
CA ARG A 145 -14.85 -3.69 -11.35
C ARG A 145 -16.32 -3.74 -11.80
N GLN A 146 -17.28 -3.74 -10.85
CA GLN A 146 -18.71 -3.69 -11.17
C GLN A 146 -19.11 -2.40 -11.87
N LEU A 147 -18.32 -1.35 -11.70
CA LEU A 147 -18.52 -0.03 -12.31
C LEU A 147 -17.64 0.17 -13.56
N GLY A 148 -16.93 -0.85 -14.02
CA GLY A 148 -16.00 -0.75 -15.14
C GLY A 148 -14.72 0.06 -14.85
N ILE A 149 -14.40 0.28 -13.56
CA ILE A 149 -13.22 1.04 -13.16
C ILE A 149 -12.07 0.07 -12.87
N SER A 150 -10.92 0.32 -13.48
CA SER A 150 -9.68 -0.42 -13.22
C SER A 150 -8.59 0.49 -12.68
N ILE A 151 -7.72 -0.07 -11.82
CA ILE A 151 -6.60 0.63 -11.19
C ILE A 151 -5.37 -0.24 -11.35
N THR A 152 -4.34 0.33 -12.01
CA THR A 152 -3.06 -0.33 -12.25
C THR A 152 -1.94 0.59 -11.79
N ALA A 153 -0.96 0.06 -11.06
CA ALA A 153 0.20 0.82 -10.60
C ALA A 153 1.49 0.10 -10.96
N TYR A 154 2.50 0.85 -11.35
CA TYR A 154 3.80 0.33 -11.75
C TYR A 154 4.94 1.25 -11.33
N THR A 155 6.16 0.72 -11.28
CA THR A 155 7.36 1.50 -11.04
C THR A 155 7.77 2.21 -12.32
N SER A 156 7.78 3.54 -12.29
CA SER A 156 8.16 4.39 -13.42
C SER A 156 9.56 4.97 -13.31
N GLN A 157 10.17 4.96 -12.12
CA GLN A 157 11.53 5.45 -11.92
C GLN A 157 12.17 4.82 -10.69
N VAL A 158 13.48 4.55 -10.76
CA VAL A 158 14.35 4.23 -9.62
C VAL A 158 15.63 5.05 -9.77
N GLY A 159 15.90 5.93 -8.81
CA GLY A 159 17.03 6.85 -8.90
C GLY A 159 16.97 7.70 -10.16
N ALA A 160 18.02 7.64 -10.98
CA ALA A 160 18.09 8.34 -12.26
C ALA A 160 17.46 7.56 -13.44
N ILE A 161 17.18 6.27 -13.27
CA ILE A 161 16.62 5.41 -14.34
C ILE A 161 15.11 5.63 -14.37
N LYS A 162 14.61 6.16 -15.46
CA LYS A 162 13.21 6.58 -15.64
C LYS A 162 12.64 6.03 -16.95
N LEU A 163 11.36 5.67 -16.93
CA LEU A 163 10.57 5.44 -18.13
C LEU A 163 10.31 6.75 -18.87
N GLU A 164 10.42 6.71 -20.18
CA GLU A 164 10.06 7.82 -21.05
C GLU A 164 8.61 7.66 -21.55
N GLY A 165 7.99 8.75 -22.00
CA GLY A 165 6.63 8.73 -22.52
C GLY A 165 5.54 8.65 -21.44
N THR A 166 4.44 7.99 -21.80
CA THR A 166 3.22 7.89 -21.01
C THR A 166 2.83 6.42 -20.77
N TYR A 167 1.86 6.17 -19.91
CA TYR A 167 1.38 4.80 -19.63
C TYR A 167 0.82 4.08 -20.86
N SER A 168 0.38 4.82 -21.91
CA SER A 168 -0.14 4.25 -23.17
C SER A 168 0.94 3.69 -24.08
N ASP A 169 2.19 4.03 -23.83
CA ASP A 169 3.33 3.58 -24.63
C ASP A 169 3.86 2.20 -24.17
N TYR A 170 3.29 1.65 -23.07
CA TYR A 170 3.74 0.42 -22.44
C TYR A 170 2.63 -0.64 -22.36
N ASP A 171 3.04 -1.90 -22.50
CA ASP A 171 2.20 -3.04 -22.15
C ASP A 171 2.18 -3.24 -20.63
N LEU A 172 1.07 -2.85 -20.00
CA LEU A 172 0.92 -2.93 -18.55
C LEU A 172 0.75 -4.36 -18.02
N ASP A 173 0.53 -5.36 -18.88
CA ASP A 173 0.48 -6.77 -18.49
C ASP A 173 1.87 -7.32 -18.15
N LEU A 174 2.93 -6.63 -18.58
CA LEU A 174 4.32 -6.98 -18.26
C LEU A 174 4.75 -6.57 -16.83
N ILE A 175 3.95 -5.80 -16.10
CA ILE A 175 4.29 -5.29 -14.75
C ILE A 175 4.67 -6.43 -13.80
N GLU A 176 3.95 -7.54 -13.82
CA GLU A 176 4.17 -8.66 -12.89
C GLU A 176 5.25 -9.65 -13.38
N THR A 177 5.90 -9.39 -14.52
CA THR A 177 6.93 -10.28 -15.06
C THR A 177 8.32 -10.07 -14.46
N ASN A 178 8.49 -9.04 -13.62
CA ASN A 178 9.77 -8.69 -13.01
C ASN A 178 9.62 -8.16 -11.57
N ASP A 179 10.69 -8.26 -10.80
CA ASP A 179 10.72 -7.95 -9.37
C ASP A 179 10.51 -6.46 -9.04
N VAL A 180 10.82 -5.56 -9.96
CA VAL A 180 10.64 -4.12 -9.75
C VAL A 180 9.28 -3.62 -10.21
N ARG A 181 8.47 -4.49 -10.87
CA ARG A 181 7.16 -4.16 -11.41
C ARG A 181 7.17 -2.97 -12.35
N CYS A 182 8.11 -2.97 -13.28
CA CYS A 182 8.22 -2.02 -14.36
C CYS A 182 7.69 -2.64 -15.65
N PRO A 183 6.85 -1.94 -16.47
CA PRO A 183 6.30 -2.49 -17.69
C PRO A 183 7.31 -2.62 -18.85
N ASP A 184 8.49 -2.02 -18.71
CA ASP A 184 9.60 -2.13 -19.67
C ASP A 184 10.64 -3.12 -19.12
N PRO A 185 10.86 -4.29 -19.74
CA PRO A 185 11.78 -5.30 -19.22
C PRO A 185 13.26 -4.87 -19.21
N GLU A 186 13.69 -4.00 -20.14
CA GLU A 186 15.06 -3.50 -20.16
C GLU A 186 15.29 -2.52 -19.03
N LYS A 187 14.39 -1.56 -18.86
CA LYS A 187 14.41 -0.63 -17.73
C LYS A 187 14.23 -1.34 -16.39
N ALA A 188 13.41 -2.38 -16.34
CA ALA A 188 13.26 -3.21 -15.15
C ALA A 188 14.59 -3.80 -14.70
N LYS A 189 15.38 -4.31 -15.64
CA LYS A 189 16.72 -4.85 -15.37
C LYS A 189 17.68 -3.76 -14.87
N GLU A 190 17.75 -2.62 -15.56
CA GLU A 190 18.59 -1.49 -15.15
C GLU A 190 18.23 -1.02 -13.71
N MET A 191 16.93 -0.90 -13.40
CA MET A 191 16.44 -0.52 -12.07
C MET A 191 16.80 -1.55 -11.00
N ALA A 192 16.65 -2.84 -11.29
CA ALA A 192 17.03 -3.93 -10.39
C ALA A 192 18.53 -3.91 -10.10
N ASP A 193 19.37 -3.77 -11.13
CA ASP A 193 20.83 -3.70 -10.99
C ASP A 193 21.25 -2.51 -10.12
N LEU A 194 20.60 -1.34 -10.30
CA LEU A 194 20.84 -0.16 -9.47
C LEU A 194 20.47 -0.40 -8.00
N ILE A 195 19.30 -0.99 -7.73
CA ILE A 195 18.86 -1.33 -6.37
C ILE A 195 19.87 -2.30 -5.72
N TYR A 196 20.34 -3.29 -6.47
CA TYR A 196 21.34 -4.25 -6.00
C TYR A 196 22.65 -3.59 -5.61
N LYS A 197 23.15 -2.70 -6.47
CA LYS A 197 24.38 -1.95 -6.24
C LYS A 197 24.27 -1.13 -4.95
N VAL A 198 23.22 -0.32 -4.81
CA VAL A 198 23.00 0.56 -3.65
C VAL A 198 22.81 -0.26 -2.36
N LYS A 199 22.09 -1.39 -2.45
CA LYS A 199 21.96 -2.33 -1.32
C LYS A 199 23.30 -2.92 -0.90
N GLY A 200 24.18 -3.23 -1.84
CA GLY A 200 25.55 -3.71 -1.57
C GLY A 200 26.43 -2.67 -0.88
N GLU A 201 26.15 -1.40 -1.10
CA GLU A 201 26.78 -0.25 -0.43
C GLU A 201 26.20 0.00 0.98
N GLY A 202 25.17 -0.77 1.39
CA GLY A 202 24.48 -0.57 2.68
C GLY A 202 23.54 0.63 2.71
N ASP A 203 23.10 1.13 1.56
CA ASP A 203 22.28 2.32 1.41
C ASP A 203 20.93 2.00 0.75
N THR A 204 20.11 3.02 0.51
CA THR A 204 18.78 2.95 -0.09
C THR A 204 18.64 3.97 -1.22
N ILE A 205 17.79 3.67 -2.19
CA ILE A 205 17.47 4.57 -3.29
C ILE A 205 15.96 4.73 -3.41
N GLY A 206 15.53 5.94 -3.74
CA GLY A 206 14.12 6.27 -3.96
C GLY A 206 13.67 6.00 -5.38
N GLY A 207 12.35 6.07 -5.57
CA GLY A 207 11.73 5.88 -6.88
C GLY A 207 10.36 6.55 -6.99
N THR A 208 9.78 6.45 -8.17
CA THR A 208 8.43 6.93 -8.48
C THR A 208 7.55 5.77 -8.94
N LEU A 209 6.33 5.76 -8.43
CA LEU A 209 5.28 4.84 -8.85
C LEU A 209 4.22 5.64 -9.61
N THR A 210 3.84 5.14 -10.77
CA THR A 210 2.74 5.70 -11.55
C THR A 210 1.49 4.84 -11.36
N CYS A 211 0.37 5.48 -11.09
CA CYS A 211 -0.93 4.82 -10.94
C CYS A 211 -1.88 5.32 -12.03
N VAL A 212 -2.46 4.39 -12.78
CA VAL A 212 -3.41 4.64 -13.85
C VAL A 212 -4.79 4.18 -13.43
N ILE A 213 -5.78 5.06 -13.53
CA ILE A 213 -7.20 4.76 -13.27
C ILE A 213 -7.94 4.90 -14.59
N LYS A 214 -8.55 3.81 -15.08
CA LYS A 214 -9.38 3.79 -16.29
C LYS A 214 -10.85 3.58 -15.93
N GLY A 215 -11.75 4.08 -16.77
CA GLY A 215 -13.20 3.93 -16.58
C GLY A 215 -13.80 4.85 -15.49
N CYS A 216 -13.04 5.82 -15.02
CA CYS A 216 -13.49 6.75 -13.99
C CYS A 216 -14.60 7.67 -14.54
N PRO A 217 -15.84 7.67 -13.96
CA PRO A 217 -16.92 8.52 -14.43
C PRO A 217 -16.71 9.99 -14.04
N ILE A 218 -17.32 10.88 -14.80
CA ILE A 218 -17.36 12.30 -14.47
C ILE A 218 -18.26 12.51 -13.23
N GLY A 219 -17.92 13.49 -12.37
CA GLY A 219 -18.73 13.90 -11.22
C GLY A 219 -18.28 13.30 -9.88
N LEU A 220 -17.14 12.63 -9.83
CA LEU A 220 -16.58 12.16 -8.55
C LEU A 220 -15.94 13.32 -7.75
N GLY A 221 -15.92 13.11 -6.43
CA GLY A 221 -15.45 14.11 -5.48
C GLY A 221 -16.53 15.12 -5.09
N GLN A 222 -16.18 16.04 -4.21
CA GLN A 222 -17.06 17.08 -3.66
C GLN A 222 -16.34 18.44 -3.66
N PRO A 223 -17.00 19.53 -4.10
CA PRO A 223 -16.48 20.87 -3.86
C PRO A 223 -16.60 21.20 -2.36
N VAL A 224 -15.77 21.99 -1.73
CA VAL A 224 -14.54 22.61 -2.25
C VAL A 224 -13.31 21.75 -1.88
N PHE A 225 -13.33 21.08 -0.72
CA PHE A 225 -12.21 20.39 -0.11
C PHE A 225 -12.15 18.90 -0.45
N GLY A 226 -13.28 18.29 -0.82
CA GLY A 226 -13.39 16.86 -1.15
C GLY A 226 -13.16 16.52 -2.62
N LYS A 227 -12.41 17.32 -3.37
CA LYS A 227 -12.08 17.06 -4.78
C LYS A 227 -11.36 15.72 -4.92
N LEU A 228 -11.61 15.01 -6.03
CA LEU A 228 -11.03 13.68 -6.25
C LEU A 228 -9.51 13.65 -6.08
N HIS A 229 -8.79 14.59 -6.67
CA HIS A 229 -7.34 14.66 -6.53
C HIS A 229 -6.88 14.98 -5.10
N ALA A 230 -7.67 15.75 -4.33
CA ALA A 230 -7.39 16.00 -2.92
C ALA A 230 -7.53 14.71 -2.08
N ALA A 231 -8.59 13.93 -2.34
CA ALA A 231 -8.79 12.63 -1.70
C ALA A 231 -7.69 11.63 -2.08
N LEU A 232 -7.30 11.58 -3.35
CA LEU A 232 -6.19 10.76 -3.82
C LEU A 232 -4.85 11.19 -3.19
N GLY A 233 -4.56 12.49 -3.15
CA GLY A 233 -3.36 13.03 -2.51
C GLY A 233 -3.27 12.67 -1.03
N ASN A 234 -4.38 12.81 -0.29
CA ASN A 234 -4.44 12.37 1.10
C ASN A 234 -4.15 10.87 1.25
N ALA A 235 -4.79 10.03 0.42
CA ALA A 235 -4.58 8.59 0.47
C ALA A 235 -3.13 8.21 0.16
N MET A 236 -2.55 8.76 -0.92
CA MET A 236 -1.19 8.45 -1.34
C MET A 236 -0.14 8.93 -0.33
N LEU A 237 -0.26 10.17 0.17
CA LEU A 237 0.67 10.72 1.16
C LEU A 237 0.51 10.07 2.55
N SER A 238 -0.57 9.36 2.80
CA SER A 238 -0.74 8.55 4.01
C SER A 238 0.02 7.21 3.97
N ILE A 239 0.55 6.81 2.80
CA ILE A 239 1.39 5.61 2.66
C ILE A 239 2.76 5.91 3.28
N ASN A 240 3.27 4.96 4.07
CA ASN A 240 4.58 5.09 4.71
C ASN A 240 5.67 5.36 3.68
N ALA A 241 6.56 6.30 3.98
CA ALA A 241 7.67 6.75 3.15
C ALA A 241 7.29 7.48 1.85
N ALA A 242 6.02 7.67 1.51
CA ALA A 242 5.63 8.57 0.43
C ALA A 242 6.03 10.02 0.78
N LYS A 243 6.68 10.72 -0.15
CA LYS A 243 7.23 12.08 0.06
C LYS A 243 6.58 13.12 -0.85
N ALA A 244 6.03 12.70 -1.99
CA ALA A 244 5.38 13.57 -2.95
C ALA A 244 4.21 12.85 -3.62
N PHE A 245 3.29 13.63 -4.14
CA PHE A 245 2.16 13.20 -4.95
C PHE A 245 1.94 14.23 -6.06
N GLU A 246 1.82 13.74 -7.28
CA GLU A 246 1.45 14.54 -8.45
C GLU A 246 0.24 13.89 -9.12
N TYR A 247 -0.54 14.67 -9.84
CA TYR A 247 -1.63 14.17 -10.69
C TYR A 247 -1.65 14.91 -12.03
N GLY A 248 -2.15 14.26 -13.08
CA GLY A 248 -2.09 14.79 -14.44
C GLY A 248 -0.66 15.01 -14.88
N GLU A 249 -0.36 16.16 -15.44
CA GLU A 249 1.00 16.53 -15.87
C GLU A 249 1.93 16.93 -14.72
N GLY A 250 1.40 17.11 -13.49
CA GLY A 250 2.20 17.47 -12.33
C GLY A 250 3.12 18.68 -12.58
N PHE A 251 4.37 18.59 -12.16
CA PHE A 251 5.37 19.64 -12.42
C PHE A 251 5.77 19.80 -13.88
N LYS A 252 5.53 18.79 -14.73
CA LYS A 252 5.78 18.91 -16.18
C LYS A 252 4.91 20.00 -16.79
N GLY A 253 3.68 20.18 -16.30
CA GLY A 253 2.75 21.22 -16.73
C GLY A 253 3.28 22.66 -16.57
N LEU A 254 4.28 22.90 -15.71
CA LEU A 254 4.90 24.23 -15.59
C LEU A 254 5.60 24.70 -16.87
N LYS A 255 5.96 23.79 -17.77
CA LYS A 255 6.64 24.08 -19.04
C LYS A 255 5.67 24.11 -20.22
N MET A 256 4.39 23.88 -19.97
CA MET A 256 3.35 23.81 -20.98
C MET A 256 2.58 25.13 -21.04
N LYS A 257 2.11 25.52 -22.22
CA LYS A 257 1.14 26.59 -22.38
C LYS A 257 -0.26 26.08 -22.09
N GLY A 258 -1.17 26.98 -21.68
CA GLY A 258 -2.54 26.59 -21.38
C GLY A 258 -3.34 26.04 -22.57
N SER A 259 -2.82 26.13 -23.79
CA SER A 259 -3.38 25.57 -25.02
C SER A 259 -2.80 24.19 -25.38
N GLU A 260 -1.84 23.70 -24.64
CA GLU A 260 -1.19 22.39 -24.74
C GLU A 260 -1.75 21.45 -23.67
#